data_2b136166a80f700b82f6e6c523eb2b13
#
_entry.id   2b136166a80f700b82f6e6c523eb2b13
#
_cell.length_a   1.000
_cell.length_b   1.000
_cell.length_c   1.000
_cell.angle_alpha   90.00
_cell.angle_beta   90.00
_cell.angle_gamma   90.00
#
_symmetry.space_group_name_H-M   'P 1'
#
loop_
_entity.id
_entity.type
_entity.pdbx_description
1 polymer ?
#
loop_
_entity_poly.entity_id
_entity_poly.type
_entity_poly.pdbx_seq_one_letter_code
_entity_poly.pdbx_strand_id
1 'polypeptide(L)'
;IIAGLSGSGGLVNITANRLRMLGDDLKVLAAGYDQVLIDLGAGVEQTVQNLTRSAGQVIVVVTDEPTPLTDAYAFIKVTQTEIPGMGFQVVANIVNSMREGERTYNTLLKACEAFLKISPPLLGIIRRDAKVPEAIRSQTSILTRSPNSEAACDVEKIAKKLLIPGIRS
;
A
#
# COMPACT_ATOMS: atom_id res chain seq x y z
N ILE A 1 -15.39 1.87 -8.42
CA ILE A 1 -14.09 2.59 -8.41
C ILE A 1 -14.37 4.08 -8.50
N ILE A 2 -13.85 4.85 -7.57
CA ILE A 2 -13.87 6.32 -7.62
C ILE A 2 -12.49 6.75 -8.11
N ALA A 3 -12.44 7.36 -9.30
CA ALA A 3 -11.18 7.81 -9.89
C ALA A 3 -10.82 9.21 -9.37
N GLY A 4 -9.57 9.38 -8.95
CA GLY A 4 -8.99 10.70 -8.70
C GLY A 4 -8.58 11.39 -10.00
N LEU A 5 -8.50 12.71 -10.00
CA LEU A 5 -7.94 13.49 -11.11
C LEU A 5 -6.40 13.38 -11.08
N SER A 6 -5.85 12.59 -11.99
CA SER A 6 -4.41 12.43 -12.13
C SER A 6 -3.76 13.73 -12.62
N GLY A 7 -2.65 14.13 -11.99
CA GLY A 7 -1.84 15.28 -12.42
C GLY A 7 -2.40 16.68 -12.10
N SER A 8 -3.55 16.78 -11.42
CA SER A 8 -4.18 18.09 -11.14
C SER A 8 -3.49 18.90 -10.02
N GLY A 9 -2.58 18.30 -9.24
CA GLY A 9 -2.02 18.95 -8.03
C GLY A 9 -3.10 19.35 -7.01
N GLY A 10 -4.36 19.00 -7.28
CA GLY A 10 -5.52 19.49 -6.53
C GLY A 10 -5.52 19.11 -5.04
N LEU A 11 -4.94 17.98 -4.70
CA LEU A 11 -4.84 17.54 -3.29
C LEU A 11 -3.77 18.31 -2.50
N VAL A 12 -2.74 18.84 -3.16
CA VAL A 12 -1.65 19.58 -2.52
C VAL A 12 -2.14 20.92 -1.95
N ASN A 13 -3.17 21.50 -2.55
CA ASN A 13 -3.74 22.81 -2.17
C ASN A 13 -5.03 22.70 -1.33
N ILE A 14 -5.41 21.50 -0.91
CA ILE A 14 -6.61 21.31 -0.10
C ILE A 14 -6.29 21.63 1.37
N THR A 15 -7.14 22.44 2.01
CA THR A 15 -7.01 22.74 3.43
C THR A 15 -7.20 21.51 4.31
N ALA A 16 -6.54 21.47 5.46
CA ALA A 16 -6.63 20.37 6.42
C ALA A 16 -8.10 20.05 6.82
N ASN A 17 -8.96 21.07 6.89
CA ASN A 17 -10.38 20.89 7.16
C ASN A 17 -11.10 20.10 6.06
N ARG A 18 -10.84 20.42 4.80
CA ARG A 18 -11.44 19.71 3.67
C ARG A 18 -10.93 18.28 3.56
N LEU A 19 -9.66 18.04 3.89
CA LEU A 19 -9.10 16.67 3.95
C LEU A 19 -9.75 15.84 5.05
N ARG A 20 -10.04 16.45 6.22
CA ARG A 20 -10.80 15.77 7.29
C ARG A 20 -12.21 15.42 6.83
N MET A 21 -12.93 16.38 6.24
CA MET A 21 -14.27 16.13 5.71
C MET A 21 -14.27 14.99 4.70
N LEU A 22 -13.31 14.98 3.77
CA LEU A 22 -13.15 13.87 2.82
C LEU A 22 -12.91 12.54 3.53
N GLY A 23 -12.07 12.51 4.57
CA GLY A 23 -11.84 11.31 5.37
C GLY A 23 -13.11 10.81 6.08
N ASP A 24 -13.94 11.72 6.59
CA ASP A 24 -15.20 11.37 7.23
C ASP A 24 -16.24 10.90 6.20
N ASP A 25 -16.35 11.55 5.04
CA ASP A 25 -17.19 11.10 3.92
C ASP A 25 -16.79 9.70 3.43
N LEU A 26 -15.47 9.43 3.33
CA LEU A 26 -14.96 8.11 2.97
C LEU A 26 -15.33 7.04 4.01
N LYS A 27 -15.32 7.35 5.31
CA LYS A 27 -15.78 6.43 6.36
C LYS A 27 -17.27 6.10 6.23
N VAL A 28 -18.09 7.13 5.97
CA VAL A 28 -19.54 6.94 5.73
C VAL A 28 -19.77 6.05 4.52
N LEU A 29 -19.05 6.32 3.42
CA LEU A 29 -19.13 5.51 2.22
C LEU A 29 -18.67 4.07 2.48
N ALA A 30 -17.58 3.90 3.23
CA ALA A 30 -17.01 2.60 3.58
C ALA A 30 -17.97 1.68 4.33
N ALA A 31 -18.90 2.22 5.09
CA ALA A 31 -19.90 1.45 5.83
C ALA A 31 -20.81 0.59 4.94
N GLY A 32 -20.93 0.93 3.65
CA GLY A 32 -21.69 0.17 2.66
C GLY A 32 -20.90 -0.92 1.91
N TYR A 33 -19.63 -1.13 2.26
CA TYR A 33 -18.73 -2.07 1.55
C TYR A 33 -17.99 -2.98 2.53
N ASP A 34 -17.72 -4.22 2.12
CA ASP A 34 -16.94 -5.16 2.92
C ASP A 34 -15.49 -4.69 3.07
N GLN A 35 -14.93 -4.07 2.03
CA GLN A 35 -13.59 -3.50 2.02
C GLN A 35 -13.51 -2.26 1.14
N VAL A 36 -12.71 -1.30 1.58
CA VAL A 36 -12.38 -0.09 0.82
C VAL A 36 -10.86 0.04 0.77
N LEU A 37 -10.32 0.16 -0.43
CA LEU A 37 -8.91 0.40 -0.68
C LEU A 37 -8.75 1.86 -1.15
N ILE A 38 -7.87 2.59 -0.48
CA ILE A 38 -7.50 3.96 -0.86
C ILE A 38 -6.08 3.91 -1.41
N ASP A 39 -5.94 4.21 -2.71
CA ASP A 39 -4.63 4.32 -3.35
C ASP A 39 -4.04 5.70 -3.06
N LEU A 40 -2.91 5.72 -2.37
CA LEU A 40 -2.20 6.93 -2.00
C LEU A 40 -0.83 6.97 -2.69
N GLY A 41 -0.44 8.15 -3.17
CA GLY A 41 0.91 8.37 -3.69
C GLY A 41 1.98 8.12 -2.63
N ALA A 42 3.20 7.83 -3.08
CA ALA A 42 4.35 7.72 -2.20
C ALA A 42 4.67 9.07 -1.53
N GLY A 43 5.19 9.03 -0.31
CA GLY A 43 5.64 10.20 0.42
C GLY A 43 5.09 10.32 1.83
N VAL A 44 5.57 11.34 2.54
CA VAL A 44 5.19 11.65 3.93
C VAL A 44 4.38 12.95 4.02
N GLU A 45 3.84 13.42 2.91
CA GLU A 45 3.09 14.66 2.82
C GLU A 45 1.84 14.64 3.71
N GLN A 46 1.43 15.82 4.15
CA GLN A 46 0.29 15.96 5.07
C GLN A 46 -1.01 15.38 4.53
N THR A 47 -1.20 15.42 3.21
CA THR A 47 -2.36 14.81 2.54
C THR A 47 -2.39 13.30 2.72
N VAL A 48 -1.24 12.64 2.51
CA VAL A 48 -1.10 11.18 2.69
C VAL A 48 -1.34 10.84 4.15
N GLN A 49 -0.75 11.55 5.10
CA GLN A 49 -0.94 11.33 6.53
C GLN A 49 -2.40 11.52 6.98
N ASN A 50 -3.08 12.57 6.50
CA ASN A 50 -4.48 12.81 6.84
C ASN A 50 -5.41 11.70 6.33
N LEU A 51 -5.21 11.21 5.11
CA LEU A 51 -6.00 10.10 4.57
C LEU A 51 -5.66 8.77 5.25
N THR A 52 -4.39 8.56 5.60
CA THR A 52 -3.94 7.39 6.38
C THR A 52 -4.64 7.32 7.74
N ARG A 53 -4.92 8.47 8.41
CA ARG A 53 -5.68 8.51 9.67
C ARG A 53 -7.09 7.93 9.56
N SER A 54 -7.67 7.92 8.37
CA SER A 54 -9.00 7.37 8.13
C SER A 54 -8.99 5.86 7.83
N ALA A 55 -7.81 5.28 7.63
CA ALA A 55 -7.64 3.86 7.37
C ALA A 55 -7.55 3.05 8.66
N GLY A 56 -8.08 1.83 8.65
CA GLY A 56 -7.88 0.87 9.75
C GLY A 56 -6.55 0.12 9.65
N GLN A 57 -5.94 0.10 8.46
CA GLN A 57 -4.71 -0.61 8.17
C GLN A 57 -3.99 0.02 6.98
N VAL A 58 -2.68 -0.07 6.94
CA VAL A 58 -1.83 0.44 5.87
C VAL A 58 -1.05 -0.69 5.21
N ILE A 59 -1.12 -0.76 3.89
CA ILE A 59 -0.27 -1.64 3.08
C ILE A 59 0.85 -0.81 2.48
N VAL A 60 2.07 -1.08 2.91
CA VAL A 60 3.29 -0.42 2.40
C VAL A 60 3.87 -1.26 1.28
N VAL A 61 3.94 -0.69 0.08
CA VAL A 61 4.48 -1.38 -1.09
C VAL A 61 5.92 -0.90 -1.32
N VAL A 62 6.85 -1.87 -1.38
CA VAL A 62 8.29 -1.60 -1.55
C VAL A 62 8.86 -2.36 -2.73
N THR A 63 9.90 -1.81 -3.36
CA THR A 63 10.71 -2.50 -4.37
C THR A 63 12.11 -2.78 -3.83
N ASP A 64 12.92 -3.58 -4.54
CA ASP A 64 14.30 -3.92 -4.13
C ASP A 64 15.32 -2.78 -4.41
N GLU A 65 14.84 -1.56 -4.55
CA GLU A 65 15.70 -0.39 -4.75
C GLU A 65 15.92 0.33 -3.40
N PRO A 66 17.12 0.93 -3.18
CA PRO A 66 17.44 1.57 -1.89
C PRO A 66 16.51 2.74 -1.54
N THR A 67 16.17 3.59 -2.51
CA THR A 67 15.32 4.78 -2.27
C THR A 67 13.91 4.41 -1.81
N PRO A 68 13.14 3.54 -2.51
CA PRO A 68 11.84 3.07 -2.05
C PRO A 68 11.85 2.43 -0.65
N LEU A 69 12.91 1.70 -0.29
CA LEU A 69 13.03 1.13 1.05
C LEU A 69 13.21 2.20 2.13
N THR A 70 14.02 3.22 1.83
CA THR A 70 14.22 4.36 2.74
C THR A 70 12.94 5.17 2.89
N ASP A 71 12.23 5.43 1.80
CA ASP A 71 10.96 6.17 1.80
C ASP A 71 9.87 5.41 2.56
N ALA A 72 9.78 4.09 2.37
CA ALA A 72 8.87 3.23 3.12
C ALA A 72 9.15 3.27 4.63
N TYR A 73 10.42 3.18 5.03
CA TYR A 73 10.81 3.32 6.43
C TYR A 73 10.45 4.70 6.98
N ALA A 74 10.74 5.78 6.24
CA ALA A 74 10.41 7.15 6.65
C ALA A 74 8.89 7.32 6.83
N PHE A 75 8.10 6.79 5.89
CA PHE A 75 6.63 6.80 5.98
C PHE A 75 6.13 6.06 7.23
N ILE A 76 6.60 4.84 7.47
CA ILE A 76 6.22 4.06 8.65
C ILE A 76 6.59 4.81 9.93
N LYS A 77 7.80 5.37 10.01
CA LYS A 77 8.29 6.13 11.16
C LYS A 77 7.40 7.33 11.46
N VAL A 78 7.12 8.17 10.46
CA VAL A 78 6.28 9.38 10.63
C VAL A 78 4.87 8.97 11.02
N THR A 79 4.28 8.00 10.33
CA THR A 79 2.92 7.53 10.60
C THR A 79 2.82 6.93 12.00
N GLN A 80 3.77 6.12 12.44
CA GLN A 80 3.78 5.54 13.79
C GLN A 80 3.89 6.61 14.89
N THR A 81 4.61 7.69 14.61
CA THR A 81 4.74 8.83 15.54
C THR A 81 3.44 9.62 15.63
N GLU A 82 2.78 9.87 14.49
CA GLU A 82 1.55 10.66 14.44
C GLU A 82 0.29 9.87 14.76
N ILE A 83 0.30 8.56 14.52
CA ILE A 83 -0.84 7.65 14.71
C ILE A 83 -0.33 6.40 15.43
N PRO A 84 -0.04 6.48 16.75
CA PRO A 84 0.43 5.32 17.51
C PRO A 84 -0.56 4.16 17.42
N GLY A 85 -0.03 2.95 17.16
CA GLY A 85 -0.85 1.74 17.03
C GLY A 85 -1.44 1.49 15.64
N MET A 86 -1.07 2.31 14.63
CA MET A 86 -1.44 2.03 13.25
C MET A 86 -0.91 0.64 12.82
N GLY A 87 -1.80 -0.18 12.28
CA GLY A 87 -1.43 -1.49 11.70
C GLY A 87 -0.77 -1.32 10.34
N PHE A 88 0.43 -1.91 10.18
CA PHE A 88 1.13 -1.94 8.90
C PHE A 88 1.24 -3.37 8.38
N GLN A 89 1.16 -3.52 7.06
CA GLN A 89 1.55 -4.73 6.33
C GLN A 89 2.46 -4.34 5.17
N VAL A 90 3.35 -5.24 4.76
CA VAL A 90 4.33 -4.97 3.70
C VAL A 90 4.07 -5.86 2.50
N VAL A 91 4.15 -5.29 1.30
CA VAL A 91 4.20 -5.99 0.03
C VAL A 91 5.51 -5.68 -0.67
N ALA A 92 6.32 -6.69 -0.94
CA ALA A 92 7.49 -6.55 -1.81
C ALA A 92 7.04 -6.70 -3.28
N ASN A 93 7.28 -5.68 -4.10
CA ASN A 93 6.78 -5.61 -5.47
C ASN A 93 7.95 -5.52 -6.48
N ILE A 94 7.71 -6.01 -7.69
CA ILE A 94 8.65 -5.95 -8.83
C ILE A 94 9.99 -6.64 -8.50
N VAL A 95 9.97 -7.72 -7.76
CA VAL A 95 11.16 -8.51 -7.43
C VAL A 95 11.38 -9.66 -8.43
N ASN A 96 12.63 -10.08 -8.65
CA ASN A 96 12.91 -11.11 -9.64
C ASN A 96 12.63 -12.53 -9.13
N SER A 97 12.52 -12.72 -7.82
CA SER A 97 12.22 -14.01 -7.20
C SER A 97 11.57 -13.85 -5.82
N MET A 98 10.91 -14.88 -5.32
CA MET A 98 10.37 -14.92 -3.96
C MET A 98 11.46 -14.66 -2.91
N ARG A 99 12.66 -15.27 -3.10
CA ARG A 99 13.81 -15.07 -2.21
C ARG A 99 14.30 -13.62 -2.18
N GLU A 100 14.29 -12.94 -3.32
CA GLU A 100 14.63 -11.51 -3.39
C GLU A 100 13.59 -10.67 -2.64
N GLY A 101 12.29 -10.96 -2.83
CA GLY A 101 11.22 -10.30 -2.09
C GLY A 101 11.30 -10.48 -0.58
N GLU A 102 11.65 -11.68 -0.12
CA GLU A 102 11.91 -11.96 1.30
C GLU A 102 13.09 -11.15 1.82
N ARG A 103 14.17 -11.03 1.04
CA ARG A 103 15.35 -10.23 1.41
C ARG A 103 15.00 -8.74 1.51
N THR A 104 14.27 -8.21 0.52
CA THR A 104 13.77 -6.83 0.50
C THR A 104 12.92 -6.54 1.74
N TYR A 105 11.95 -7.39 2.03
CA TYR A 105 11.13 -7.30 3.23
C TYR A 105 11.97 -7.33 4.52
N ASN A 106 12.88 -8.30 4.65
CA ASN A 106 13.71 -8.45 5.84
C ASN A 106 14.62 -7.24 6.08
N THR A 107 15.04 -6.52 5.04
CA THR A 107 15.80 -5.27 5.17
C THR A 107 14.97 -4.19 5.83
N LEU A 108 13.72 -3.99 5.39
CA LEU A 108 12.79 -3.04 6.00
C LEU A 108 12.40 -3.46 7.42
N LEU A 109 12.09 -4.75 7.62
CA LEU A 109 11.72 -5.30 8.92
C LEU A 109 12.79 -5.05 9.97
N LYS A 110 14.05 -5.36 9.67
CA LYS A 110 15.18 -5.12 10.59
C LYS A 110 15.28 -3.65 11.02
N ALA A 111 15.08 -2.71 10.09
CA ALA A 111 15.08 -1.30 10.42
C ALA A 111 13.90 -0.92 11.33
N CYS A 112 12.69 -1.43 11.05
CA CYS A 112 11.52 -1.21 11.87
C CYS A 112 11.69 -1.79 13.28
N GLU A 113 12.20 -3.00 13.41
CA GLU A 113 12.46 -3.64 14.71
C GLU A 113 13.53 -2.90 15.53
N ALA A 114 14.65 -2.54 14.86
CA ALA A 114 15.76 -1.89 15.53
C ALA A 114 15.39 -0.51 16.09
N PHE A 115 14.68 0.31 15.29
CA PHE A 115 14.49 1.72 15.60
C PHE A 115 13.06 2.11 16.01
N LEU A 116 12.04 1.39 15.51
CA LEU A 116 10.63 1.70 15.79
C LEU A 116 9.97 0.73 16.76
N LYS A 117 10.62 -0.40 17.05
CA LYS A 117 10.11 -1.47 17.92
C LYS A 117 8.79 -2.07 17.45
N ILE A 118 8.59 -2.13 16.14
CA ILE A 118 7.44 -2.76 15.49
C ILE A 118 7.91 -3.77 14.45
N SER A 119 7.08 -4.79 14.20
CA SER A 119 7.36 -5.88 13.24
C SER A 119 6.20 -5.98 12.24
N PRO A 120 6.12 -5.07 11.25
CA PRO A 120 5.05 -5.12 10.24
C PRO A 120 5.12 -6.42 9.44
N PRO A 121 4.05 -7.24 9.40
CA PRO A 121 4.08 -8.53 8.73
C PRO A 121 4.17 -8.42 7.20
N LEU A 122 4.77 -9.44 6.56
CA LEU A 122 4.77 -9.59 5.11
C LEU A 122 3.41 -10.08 4.62
N LEU A 123 2.66 -9.22 3.95
CA LEU A 123 1.39 -9.57 3.32
C LEU A 123 1.62 -10.45 2.08
N GLY A 124 2.59 -10.08 1.24
CA GLY A 124 2.93 -10.86 0.06
C GLY A 124 4.09 -10.31 -0.75
N ILE A 125 4.42 -11.03 -1.79
CA ILE A 125 5.49 -10.72 -2.74
C ILE A 125 4.89 -10.78 -4.13
N ILE A 126 5.16 -9.76 -4.95
CA ILE A 126 4.73 -9.69 -6.35
C ILE A 126 5.98 -9.69 -7.23
N ARG A 127 6.11 -10.73 -8.03
CA ARG A 127 7.26 -10.89 -8.93
C ARG A 127 7.16 -9.96 -10.14
N ARG A 128 8.32 -9.60 -10.65
CA ARG A 128 8.43 -8.87 -11.92
C ARG A 128 7.87 -9.74 -13.04
N ASP A 129 6.98 -9.17 -13.86
CA ASP A 129 6.32 -9.88 -14.94
C ASP A 129 6.17 -8.96 -16.15
N ALA A 130 6.64 -9.40 -17.31
CA ALA A 130 6.56 -8.65 -18.56
C ALA A 130 5.11 -8.40 -19.02
N LYS A 131 4.15 -9.19 -18.53
CA LYS A 131 2.72 -9.01 -18.82
C LYS A 131 2.12 -7.78 -18.12
N VAL A 132 2.71 -7.31 -17.03
CA VAL A 132 2.23 -6.13 -16.31
C VAL A 132 2.32 -4.86 -17.18
N PRO A 133 3.47 -4.48 -17.77
CA PRO A 133 3.54 -3.34 -18.69
C PRO A 133 2.62 -3.48 -19.92
N GLU A 134 2.40 -4.70 -20.42
CA GLU A 134 1.46 -4.96 -21.52
C GLU A 134 0.01 -4.65 -21.10
N ALA A 135 -0.40 -5.09 -19.92
CA ALA A 135 -1.72 -4.83 -19.37
C ALA A 135 -1.96 -3.32 -19.16
N ILE A 136 -0.97 -2.62 -18.59
CA ILE A 136 -1.03 -1.16 -18.39
C ILE A 136 -1.21 -0.42 -19.72
N ARG A 137 -0.40 -0.73 -20.74
CA ARG A 137 -0.55 -0.12 -22.08
C ARG A 137 -1.91 -0.38 -22.71
N SER A 138 -2.52 -1.50 -22.38
CA SER A 138 -3.87 -1.87 -22.87
C SER A 138 -4.99 -1.36 -21.97
N GLN A 139 -4.69 -0.58 -20.94
CA GLN A 139 -5.65 -0.08 -19.94
C GLN A 139 -6.55 -1.19 -19.35
N THR A 140 -5.97 -2.36 -19.12
CA THR A 140 -6.68 -3.55 -18.67
C THR A 140 -5.96 -4.12 -17.43
N SER A 141 -6.71 -4.68 -16.50
CA SER A 141 -6.12 -5.37 -15.34
C SER A 141 -5.29 -6.58 -15.78
N ILE A 142 -4.14 -6.81 -15.12
CA ILE A 142 -3.33 -8.03 -15.29
C ILE A 142 -4.15 -9.30 -15.00
N LEU A 143 -5.06 -9.21 -14.02
CA LEU A 143 -5.93 -10.32 -13.63
C LEU A 143 -6.92 -10.71 -14.75
N THR A 144 -7.33 -9.74 -15.57
CA THR A 144 -8.23 -9.98 -16.72
C THR A 144 -7.44 -10.38 -17.96
N ARG A 145 -6.32 -9.68 -18.25
CA ARG A 145 -5.54 -9.88 -19.47
C ARG A 145 -4.69 -11.15 -19.44
N SER A 146 -4.08 -11.45 -18.31
CA SER A 146 -3.13 -12.56 -18.14
C SER A 146 -3.27 -13.21 -16.78
N PRO A 147 -4.42 -13.84 -16.47
CA PRO A 147 -4.76 -14.32 -15.12
C PRO A 147 -3.79 -15.39 -14.60
N ASN A 148 -3.12 -16.12 -15.49
CA ASN A 148 -2.17 -17.19 -15.13
C ASN A 148 -0.71 -16.68 -15.08
N SER A 149 -0.47 -15.38 -15.23
CA SER A 149 0.88 -14.81 -15.11
C SER A 149 1.34 -14.83 -13.67
N GLU A 150 2.65 -14.81 -13.44
CA GLU A 150 3.23 -14.85 -12.09
C GLU A 150 2.75 -13.70 -11.22
N ALA A 151 2.76 -12.47 -11.76
CA ALA A 151 2.27 -11.31 -11.03
C ALA A 151 0.77 -11.40 -10.73
N ALA A 152 -0.06 -11.87 -11.67
CA ALA A 152 -1.49 -12.05 -11.44
C ALA A 152 -1.77 -13.05 -10.31
N CYS A 153 -1.10 -14.20 -10.34
CA CYS A 153 -1.22 -15.21 -9.29
C CYS A 153 -0.74 -14.68 -7.92
N ASP A 154 0.31 -13.88 -7.89
CA ASP A 154 0.82 -13.30 -6.65
C ASP A 154 -0.14 -12.26 -6.08
N VAL A 155 -0.71 -11.38 -6.92
CA VAL A 155 -1.77 -10.42 -6.52
C VAL A 155 -3.01 -11.14 -5.99
N GLU A 156 -3.44 -12.23 -6.65
CA GLU A 156 -4.60 -13.00 -6.21
C GLU A 156 -4.39 -13.61 -4.81
N LYS A 157 -3.17 -14.13 -4.52
CA LYS A 157 -2.82 -14.64 -3.20
C LYS A 157 -2.91 -13.55 -2.12
N ILE A 158 -2.44 -12.35 -2.43
CA ILE A 158 -2.53 -11.19 -1.53
C ILE A 158 -4.00 -10.82 -1.29
N ALA A 159 -4.79 -10.73 -2.36
CA ALA A 159 -6.21 -10.42 -2.25
C ALA A 159 -6.97 -11.44 -1.38
N LYS A 160 -6.69 -12.72 -1.54
CA LYS A 160 -7.28 -13.79 -0.70
C LYS A 160 -6.96 -13.61 0.78
N LYS A 161 -5.72 -13.20 1.12
CA LYS A 161 -5.35 -12.92 2.52
C LYS A 161 -6.12 -11.73 3.10
N LEU A 162 -6.33 -10.68 2.31
CA LEU A 162 -7.07 -9.51 2.75
C LEU A 162 -8.57 -9.78 2.97
N LEU A 163 -9.13 -10.79 2.29
CA LEU A 163 -10.54 -11.17 2.41
C LEU A 163 -10.82 -12.11 3.58
N ILE A 164 -9.80 -12.68 4.23
CA ILE A 164 -10.00 -13.58 5.38
C ILE A 164 -10.36 -12.74 6.61
N PRO A 165 -11.57 -12.95 7.22
CA PRO A 165 -11.94 -12.29 8.47
C PRO A 165 -11.00 -12.78 9.59
N GLY A 166 -10.24 -11.89 10.21
CA GLY A 166 -9.36 -12.24 11.33
C GLY A 166 -7.91 -11.74 11.22
N ILE A 167 -7.47 -11.19 10.11
CA ILE A 167 -6.18 -10.46 10.00
C ILE A 167 -6.35 -8.98 10.42
N ARG A 168 -7.39 -8.68 11.17
CA ARG A 168 -7.58 -7.40 11.85
C ARG A 168 -6.93 -7.52 13.24
N SER A 169 -5.65 -7.27 13.32
CA SER A 169 -4.95 -7.08 14.60
C SER A 169 -4.75 -5.60 14.86
#